data_938e8cab1404604930c959b437e87131
#
_entry.id   938e8cab1404604930c959b437e87131
#
_cell.length_a   1.000
_cell.length_b   1.000
_cell.length_c   1.000
_cell.angle_alpha   90.00
_cell.angle_beta   90.00
_cell.angle_gamma   90.00
#
_symmetry.space_group_name_H-M   'P 1'
#
loop_
_entity.id
_entity.type
_entity.pdbx_description
1 polymer ?
#
loop_
_entity_poly.entity_id
_entity_poly.type
_entity_poly.pdbx_seq_one_letter_code
_entity_poly.pdbx_strand_id
1 'polypeptide(L)'
;MTNEINALQREMNELQAQISTLEKNLEEKPDYRLGQGDPAITQRELDRTLLQQLKAQAADIEHTLSQADGNTYGLCEQCGEPIHPDRLAVLPNTRVCIQCAKADESR
;
A
#
# COMPACT_ATOMS: atom_id res chain seq x y z
N MET A 1 19.43 -0.53 -3.94
CA MET A 1 18.16 -0.80 -4.60
C MET A 1 17.62 -2.19 -4.29
N THR A 2 18.49 -3.20 -4.31
CA THR A 2 18.05 -4.57 -4.01
C THR A 2 17.41 -4.67 -2.62
N ASN A 3 17.97 -3.99 -1.61
CA ASN A 3 17.43 -4.04 -0.26
C ASN A 3 16.03 -3.43 -0.19
N GLU A 4 15.80 -2.35 -0.91
CA GLU A 4 14.50 -1.70 -0.92
C GLU A 4 13.46 -2.57 -1.61
N ILE A 5 13.84 -3.24 -2.69
CA ILE A 5 12.94 -4.15 -3.40
C ILE A 5 12.61 -5.34 -2.53
N ASN A 6 13.60 -5.91 -1.84
CA ASN A 6 13.36 -7.02 -0.93
C ASN A 6 12.43 -6.62 0.21
N ALA A 7 12.60 -5.41 0.73
CA ALA A 7 11.72 -4.90 1.78
C ALA A 7 10.29 -4.75 1.27
N LEU A 8 10.11 -4.26 0.05
CA LEU A 8 8.79 -4.13 -0.55
C LEU A 8 8.13 -5.48 -0.77
N GLN A 9 8.90 -6.48 -1.20
CA GLN A 9 8.37 -7.83 -1.39
C GLN A 9 7.89 -8.42 -0.08
N ARG A 10 8.65 -8.24 1.00
CA ARG A 10 8.24 -8.72 2.32
C ARG A 10 6.99 -8.02 2.78
N GLU A 11 6.93 -6.70 2.60
CA GLU A 11 5.75 -5.93 2.96
C GLU A 11 4.53 -6.38 2.15
N MET A 12 4.71 -6.65 0.86
CA MET A 12 3.65 -7.17 0.02
C MET A 12 3.11 -8.49 0.54
N ASN A 13 4.02 -9.39 0.94
CA ASN A 13 3.62 -10.69 1.49
C ASN A 13 2.82 -10.52 2.78
N GLU A 14 3.24 -9.60 3.64
CA GLU A 14 2.52 -9.31 4.88
C GLU A 14 1.15 -8.73 4.60
N LEU A 15 1.06 -7.79 3.66
CA LEU A 15 -0.21 -7.19 3.28
C LEU A 15 -1.16 -8.22 2.70
N GLN A 16 -0.67 -9.10 1.84
CA GLN A 16 -1.51 -10.14 1.26
C GLN A 16 -2.05 -11.08 2.33
N ALA A 17 -1.23 -11.42 3.32
CA ALA A 17 -1.68 -12.26 4.43
C ALA A 17 -2.77 -11.56 5.24
N GLN A 18 -2.60 -10.27 5.53
CA GLN A 18 -3.59 -9.51 6.26
C GLN A 18 -4.89 -9.36 5.47
N ILE A 19 -4.77 -9.09 4.17
CA ILE A 19 -5.94 -8.96 3.29
C ILE A 19 -6.71 -10.27 3.28
N SER A 20 -6.02 -11.38 3.12
CA SER A 20 -6.66 -12.69 3.08
C SER A 20 -7.38 -12.99 4.38
N THR A 21 -6.76 -12.68 5.52
CA THR A 21 -7.37 -12.90 6.83
C THR A 21 -8.63 -12.06 7.01
N LEU A 22 -8.58 -10.78 6.62
CA LEU A 22 -9.75 -9.90 6.73
C LEU A 22 -10.88 -10.34 5.82
N GLU A 23 -10.55 -10.71 4.59
CA GLU A 23 -11.57 -11.18 3.65
C GLU A 23 -12.26 -12.42 4.18
N LYS A 24 -11.49 -13.35 4.72
CA LYS A 24 -12.03 -14.56 5.29
C LYS A 24 -12.93 -14.27 6.49
N ASN A 25 -12.48 -13.38 7.37
CA ASN A 25 -13.28 -12.99 8.54
C ASN A 25 -14.60 -12.34 8.13
N LEU A 26 -14.57 -11.49 7.10
CA LEU A 26 -15.78 -10.84 6.63
C LEU A 26 -16.75 -11.81 5.96
N GLU A 27 -16.24 -12.87 5.33
CA GLU A 27 -17.08 -13.89 4.72
C GLU A 27 -17.67 -14.85 5.76
N GLU A 28 -16.85 -15.28 6.71
CA GLU A 28 -17.22 -16.32 7.67
C GLU A 28 -18.11 -15.85 8.78
N LYS A 29 -18.16 -14.54 9.02
CA LYS A 29 -18.99 -13.99 10.10
C LYS A 29 -20.22 -13.31 9.53
N PRO A 30 -21.29 -14.05 9.32
CA PRO A 30 -22.51 -13.43 8.83
C PRO A 30 -23.00 -12.40 9.83
N ASP A 31 -23.62 -11.38 9.31
CA ASP A 31 -23.98 -10.21 10.09
C ASP A 31 -25.40 -10.35 10.62
N TYR A 32 -25.69 -11.43 11.34
CA TYR A 32 -27.03 -11.61 11.89
C TYR A 32 -27.24 -10.96 13.23
N ARG A 33 -26.31 -10.16 13.66
CA ARG A 33 -26.52 -9.32 14.83
C ARG A 33 -27.02 -7.94 14.44
N LEU A 34 -27.36 -7.80 13.20
CA LEU A 34 -27.98 -6.58 12.72
C LEU A 34 -29.25 -6.31 13.49
N GLY A 35 -29.51 -5.06 13.76
CA GLY A 35 -30.67 -4.66 14.51
C GLY A 35 -30.40 -4.46 15.98
N GLN A 36 -29.27 -4.90 16.46
CA GLN A 36 -28.89 -4.65 17.83
C GLN A 36 -28.13 -3.32 17.95
N GLY A 37 -27.81 -2.68 16.82
CA GLY A 37 -27.19 -1.36 16.80
C GLY A 37 -25.93 -1.28 17.62
N ASP A 38 -25.16 -2.33 17.63
CA ASP A 38 -24.11 -2.47 18.59
C ASP A 38 -22.72 -2.41 17.93
N PRO A 39 -21.67 -2.53 18.76
CA PRO A 39 -20.29 -2.44 18.27
C PRO A 39 -19.92 -3.44 17.19
N ALA A 40 -20.64 -4.57 17.07
CA ALA A 40 -20.33 -5.58 16.07
C ALA A 40 -20.49 -5.03 14.65
N ILE A 41 -21.51 -4.21 14.42
CA ILE A 41 -21.73 -3.58 13.12
C ILE A 41 -20.60 -2.58 12.83
N THR A 42 -20.27 -1.78 13.82
CA THR A 42 -19.19 -0.79 13.69
C THR A 42 -17.86 -1.47 13.40
N GLN A 43 -17.58 -2.57 14.08
CA GLN A 43 -16.34 -3.30 13.84
C GLN A 43 -16.26 -3.82 12.40
N ARG A 44 -17.37 -4.31 11.87
CA ARG A 44 -17.43 -4.81 10.52
C ARG A 44 -17.16 -3.71 9.50
N GLU A 45 -17.70 -2.53 9.75
CA GLU A 45 -17.43 -1.37 8.88
C GLU A 45 -15.97 -0.96 8.93
N LEU A 46 -15.37 -0.97 10.12
CA LEU A 46 -13.95 -0.67 10.27
C LEU A 46 -13.10 -1.70 9.54
N ASP A 47 -13.46 -2.96 9.63
CA ASP A 47 -12.73 -4.02 8.94
C ASP A 47 -12.78 -3.85 7.43
N ARG A 48 -13.93 -3.45 6.90
CA ARG A 48 -14.06 -3.18 5.46
C ARG A 48 -13.20 -2.01 5.03
N THR A 49 -13.18 -0.96 5.84
CA THR A 49 -12.34 0.22 5.55
C THR A 49 -10.87 -0.16 5.58
N LEU A 50 -10.46 -0.93 6.59
CA LEU A 50 -9.09 -1.41 6.69
C LEU A 50 -8.71 -2.26 5.48
N LEU A 51 -9.62 -3.15 5.06
CA LEU A 51 -9.38 -3.99 3.89
C LEU A 51 -9.14 -3.15 2.65
N GLN A 52 -9.93 -2.10 2.45
CA GLN A 52 -9.75 -1.21 1.31
C GLN A 52 -8.39 -0.52 1.37
N GLN A 53 -7.97 -0.07 2.55
CA GLN A 53 -6.68 0.57 2.73
C GLN A 53 -5.53 -0.39 2.44
N LEU A 54 -5.63 -1.62 2.92
CA LEU A 54 -4.60 -2.62 2.69
C LEU A 54 -4.49 -2.96 1.20
N LYS A 55 -5.62 -3.07 0.52
CA LYS A 55 -5.62 -3.34 -0.92
C LYS A 55 -5.00 -2.19 -1.70
N ALA A 56 -5.26 -0.95 -1.29
CA ALA A 56 -4.66 0.21 -1.94
C ALA A 56 -3.14 0.21 -1.74
N GLN A 57 -2.67 -0.09 -0.54
CA GLN A 57 -1.24 -0.19 -0.27
C GLN A 57 -0.60 -1.30 -1.10
N ALA A 58 -1.25 -2.44 -1.18
CA ALA A 58 -0.74 -3.55 -1.98
C ALA A 58 -0.64 -3.19 -3.45
N ALA A 59 -1.62 -2.47 -3.97
CA ALA A 59 -1.60 -2.02 -5.37
C ALA A 59 -0.43 -1.07 -5.62
N ASP A 60 -0.16 -0.17 -4.68
CA ASP A 60 0.97 0.75 -4.81
C ASP A 60 2.30 0.02 -4.83
N ILE A 61 2.46 -0.97 -3.93
CA ILE A 61 3.69 -1.75 -3.89
C ILE A 61 3.83 -2.59 -5.16
N GLU A 62 2.75 -3.18 -5.62
CA GLU A 62 2.76 -3.96 -6.84
C GLU A 62 3.20 -3.12 -8.03
N HIS A 63 2.71 -1.88 -8.12
CA HIS A 63 3.12 -0.96 -9.17
C HIS A 63 4.62 -0.68 -9.11
N THR A 64 5.16 -0.45 -7.90
CA THR A 64 6.58 -0.18 -7.70
C THR A 64 7.43 -1.39 -8.07
N LEU A 65 7.00 -2.59 -7.69
CA LEU A 65 7.70 -3.82 -8.05
C LEU A 65 7.68 -4.04 -9.55
N SER A 66 6.60 -3.69 -10.21
CA SER A 66 6.49 -3.75 -11.67
C SER A 66 7.49 -2.83 -12.33
N GLN A 67 7.72 -1.64 -11.78
CA GLN A 67 8.74 -0.73 -12.28
C GLN A 67 10.14 -1.30 -12.13
N ALA A 68 10.38 -2.03 -11.04
CA ALA A 68 11.67 -2.68 -10.83
C ALA A 68 11.95 -3.69 -11.93
N ASP A 69 10.93 -4.47 -12.30
CA ASP A 69 11.06 -5.44 -13.40
C ASP A 69 11.35 -4.76 -14.73
N GLY A 70 10.81 -3.55 -14.92
CA GLY A 70 11.04 -2.78 -16.15
C GLY A 70 12.24 -1.87 -16.09
N ASN A 71 13.07 -1.97 -15.05
CA ASN A 71 14.26 -1.13 -14.84
C ASN A 71 13.93 0.35 -14.67
N THR A 72 12.72 0.66 -14.23
CA THR A 72 12.31 2.06 -13.97
C THR A 72 12.26 2.39 -12.50
N TYR A 73 12.56 1.42 -11.63
CA TYR A 73 12.59 1.66 -10.20
C TYR A 73 13.69 2.66 -9.85
N GLY A 74 13.36 3.64 -9.01
CA GLY A 74 14.30 4.67 -8.63
C GLY A 74 14.30 5.89 -9.53
N LEU A 75 13.45 5.89 -10.56
CA LEU A 75 13.30 7.05 -11.44
C LEU A 75 11.97 7.75 -11.12
N CYS A 76 12.00 9.08 -11.11
CA CYS A 76 10.81 9.87 -10.88
C CYS A 76 9.84 9.70 -12.05
N GLU A 77 8.57 9.42 -11.75
CA GLU A 77 7.55 9.25 -12.79
C GLU A 77 7.21 10.56 -13.47
N GLN A 78 7.43 11.69 -12.81
CA GLN A 78 7.05 12.99 -13.36
C GLN A 78 8.14 13.64 -14.18
N CYS A 79 9.38 13.62 -13.69
CA CYS A 79 10.48 14.31 -14.38
C CYS A 79 11.51 13.37 -15.00
N GLY A 80 11.45 12.09 -14.67
CA GLY A 80 12.38 11.11 -15.23
C GLY A 80 13.76 11.09 -14.60
N GLU A 81 14.02 11.97 -13.64
CA GLU A 81 15.30 12.03 -12.99
C GLU A 81 15.42 10.95 -11.90
N PRO A 82 16.64 10.50 -11.59
CA PRO A 82 16.80 9.53 -10.52
C PRO A 82 16.37 10.10 -9.16
N ILE A 83 15.69 9.26 -8.39
CA ILE A 83 15.33 9.61 -7.02
C ILE A 83 16.55 9.38 -6.15
N HIS A 84 16.81 10.31 -5.22
CA HIS A 84 17.97 10.21 -4.35
C HIS A 84 17.92 8.90 -3.54
N PRO A 85 19.06 8.19 -3.42
CA PRO A 85 19.09 6.92 -2.69
C PRO A 85 18.62 7.02 -1.24
N ASP A 86 18.92 8.12 -0.57
CA ASP A 86 18.47 8.32 0.82
C ASP A 86 16.95 8.37 0.91
N ARG A 87 16.31 9.00 -0.08
CA ARG A 87 14.85 9.04 -0.12
C ARG A 87 14.26 7.66 -0.35
N LEU A 88 14.89 6.86 -1.21
CA LEU A 88 14.45 5.49 -1.45
C LEU A 88 14.64 4.62 -0.23
N ALA A 89 15.70 4.84 0.55
CA ALA A 89 15.93 4.07 1.77
C ALA A 89 14.84 4.32 2.80
N VAL A 90 14.35 5.55 2.89
CA VAL A 90 13.30 5.92 3.84
C VAL A 90 11.92 5.63 3.27
N LEU A 91 11.72 5.87 1.98
CA LEU A 91 10.44 5.71 1.30
C LEU A 91 10.62 4.79 0.10
N PRO A 92 10.75 3.47 0.31
CA PRO A 92 11.02 2.55 -0.81
C PRO A 92 9.96 2.56 -1.89
N ASN A 93 8.73 2.94 -1.55
CA ASN A 93 7.61 2.94 -2.47
C ASN A 93 7.37 4.31 -3.12
N THR A 94 8.28 5.26 -2.93
CA THR A 94 8.11 6.58 -3.54
C THR A 94 8.31 6.48 -5.06
N ARG A 95 7.50 7.22 -5.80
CA ARG A 95 7.55 7.23 -7.25
C ARG A 95 7.92 8.57 -7.82
N VAL A 96 8.14 9.56 -6.95
CA VAL A 96 8.50 10.91 -7.35
C VAL A 96 9.70 11.39 -6.55
N CYS A 97 10.50 12.26 -7.16
CA CYS A 97 11.63 12.85 -6.46
C CYS A 97 11.13 13.93 -5.50
N ILE A 98 12.02 14.37 -4.63
CA ILE A 98 11.64 15.34 -3.60
C ILE A 98 11.18 16.66 -4.23
N GLN A 99 11.76 17.05 -5.35
CA GLN A 99 11.38 18.30 -6.01
C GLN A 99 9.97 18.23 -6.56
N CYS A 100 9.61 17.11 -7.20
CA CYS A 100 8.25 16.93 -7.70
C CYS A 100 7.25 16.82 -6.56
N ALA A 101 7.62 16.14 -5.48
CA ALA A 101 6.76 16.03 -4.32
C ALA A 101 6.50 17.40 -3.70
N LYS A 102 7.51 18.25 -3.61
CA LYS A 102 7.35 19.59 -3.09
C LYS A 102 6.47 20.44 -4.00
N ALA A 103 6.62 20.28 -5.31
CA ALA A 103 5.78 21.01 -6.26
C ALA A 103 4.31 20.64 -6.09
N ASP A 104 4.03 19.36 -5.88
CA ASP A 104 2.66 18.91 -5.63
C ASP A 104 2.10 19.48 -4.33
N GLU A 105 2.93 19.52 -3.29
CA GLU A 105 2.50 20.08 -2.01
C GLU A 105 2.20 21.58 -2.09
N SER A 106 2.85 22.27 -3.03
CA SER A 106 2.69 23.71 -3.20
C SER A 106 1.37 24.08 -3.91
N ARG A 107 0.68 23.11 -4.43
CA ARG A 107 -0.61 23.33 -5.11
C ARG A 107 -1.76 23.14 -4.12
#